data_1e920bdd067c061a1848d94d471edf6e
#
_entry.id   1e920bdd067c061a1848d94d471edf6e
#
_cell.length_a   1.000
_cell.length_b   1.000
_cell.length_c   1.000
_cell.angle_alpha   90.00
_cell.angle_beta   90.00
_cell.angle_gamma   90.00
#
_symmetry.space_group_name_H-M   'P 1'
#
loop_
_entity.id
_entity.type
_entity.pdbx_description
1 polymer ?
#
loop_
_entity_poly.entity_id
_entity_poly.type
_entity_poly.pdbx_seq_one_letter_code
_entity_poly.pdbx_strand_id
1 'polypeptide(L)'
;VPLDLLALVLGGISPEWQISVWRWSIHLIDWLNSFLSQLSTLPYAQQFWVFSPLTLVFFALSVLALLLPKGVAPRYLAVILLLPVYCRLEARQEGTLRLSIIDVGQGLSVLLQTQHHSLLYDTGANTMAGERIITPYLRWSGVSRLDGLMISHNDSDHTGGADALLAQIPIQQAFYSALPEGYTLPKNTSQQICQA
;
A
#
# COMPACT_ATOMS: atom_id res chain seq x y z
N VAL A 1 18.56 4.45 18.90
CA VAL A 1 19.85 3.72 19.15
C VAL A 1 20.95 4.67 19.65
N PRO A 2 21.33 5.82 19.02
CA PRO A 2 22.43 6.65 19.55
C PRO A 2 22.15 7.21 20.94
N LEU A 3 20.92 7.67 21.22
CA LEU A 3 20.53 8.20 22.52
C LEU A 3 20.50 7.12 23.60
N ASP A 4 20.13 5.90 23.27
CA ASP A 4 20.11 4.77 24.22
C ASP A 4 21.52 4.37 24.62
N LEU A 5 22.46 4.38 23.67
CA LEU A 5 23.87 4.13 23.95
C LEU A 5 24.45 5.24 24.83
N LEU A 6 24.12 6.51 24.55
CA LEU A 6 24.51 7.64 25.40
C LEU A 6 23.96 7.49 26.81
N ALA A 7 22.69 7.09 26.95
CA ALA A 7 22.07 6.86 28.25
C ALA A 7 22.78 5.76 29.04
N LEU A 8 23.23 4.67 28.38
CA LEU A 8 23.98 3.61 29.03
C LEU A 8 25.33 4.11 29.55
N VAL A 9 26.06 4.91 28.76
CA VAL A 9 27.32 5.50 29.18
C VAL A 9 27.15 6.46 30.37
N LEU A 10 26.13 7.32 30.30
CA LEU A 10 25.82 8.27 31.37
C LEU A 10 25.33 7.58 32.64
N GLY A 11 24.69 6.40 32.54
CA GLY A 11 24.26 5.58 33.66
C GLY A 11 25.42 5.09 34.54
N GLY A 12 26.63 4.93 33.95
CA GLY A 12 27.84 4.64 34.67
C GLY A 12 28.36 5.81 35.52
N ILE A 13 27.88 7.04 35.23
CA ILE A 13 28.28 8.26 35.96
C ILE A 13 27.15 8.66 36.95
N SER A 14 25.91 8.69 36.51
CA SER A 14 24.71 9.06 37.30
C SER A 14 23.45 8.41 36.75
N PRO A 15 22.69 7.69 37.61
CA PRO A 15 21.40 7.14 37.21
C PRO A 15 20.36 8.20 36.78
N GLU A 16 20.43 9.40 37.33
CA GLU A 16 19.51 10.50 37.00
C GLU A 16 19.68 10.99 35.56
N TRP A 17 20.93 11.06 35.09
CA TRP A 17 21.23 11.43 33.71
C TRP A 17 20.76 10.36 32.72
N GLN A 18 20.94 9.10 33.07
CA GLN A 18 20.43 7.97 32.26
C GLN A 18 18.91 8.07 32.08
N ILE A 19 18.17 8.23 33.17
CA ILE A 19 16.71 8.35 33.15
C ILE A 19 16.28 9.57 32.33
N SER A 20 16.97 10.70 32.48
CA SER A 20 16.66 11.92 31.74
C SER A 20 16.83 11.71 30.23
N VAL A 21 17.90 11.10 29.78
CA VAL A 21 18.12 10.83 28.36
C VAL A 21 17.07 9.84 27.81
N TRP A 22 16.69 8.81 28.57
CA TRP A 22 15.63 7.90 28.15
C TRP A 22 14.28 8.59 28.01
N ARG A 23 13.92 9.47 28.95
CA ARG A 23 12.69 10.28 28.85
C ARG A 23 12.69 11.14 27.59
N TRP A 24 13.80 11.81 27.31
CA TRP A 24 13.92 12.59 26.06
C TRP A 24 13.81 11.71 24.81
N SER A 25 14.38 10.51 24.82
CA SER A 25 14.27 9.55 23.70
C SER A 25 12.81 9.16 23.47
N ILE A 26 12.06 8.86 24.53
CA ILE A 26 10.63 8.51 24.46
C ILE A 26 9.83 9.70 23.89
N HIS A 27 10.01 10.90 24.42
CA HIS A 27 9.30 12.08 23.90
C HIS A 27 9.61 12.37 22.44
N LEU A 28 10.85 12.16 22.02
CA LEU A 28 11.25 12.34 20.62
C LEU A 28 10.54 11.30 19.71
N ILE A 29 10.47 10.05 20.14
CA ILE A 29 9.78 8.98 19.42
C ILE A 29 8.26 9.27 19.33
N ASP A 30 7.64 9.67 20.44
CA ASP A 30 6.22 10.01 20.48
C ASP A 30 5.89 11.20 19.57
N TRP A 31 6.74 12.24 19.62
CA TRP A 31 6.62 13.38 18.71
C TRP A 31 6.77 12.96 17.26
N LEU A 32 7.78 12.15 16.93
CA LEU A 32 8.00 11.65 15.58
C LEU A 32 6.81 10.81 15.09
N ASN A 33 6.30 9.91 15.92
CA ASN A 33 5.13 9.09 15.58
C ASN A 33 3.89 9.96 15.34
N SER A 34 3.65 10.98 16.18
CA SER A 34 2.55 11.92 16.01
C SER A 34 2.70 12.72 14.72
N PHE A 35 3.91 13.19 14.43
CA PHE A 35 4.22 13.92 13.19
C PHE A 35 4.01 13.05 11.95
N LEU A 36 4.53 11.82 11.94
CA LEU A 36 4.34 10.87 10.84
C LEU A 36 2.87 10.49 10.66
N SER A 37 2.14 10.32 11.76
CA SER A 37 0.69 10.08 11.73
C SER A 37 -0.06 11.24 11.07
N GLN A 38 0.27 12.47 11.40
CA GLN A 38 -0.31 13.65 10.75
C GLN A 38 0.06 13.71 9.26
N LEU A 39 1.33 13.44 8.92
CA LEU A 39 1.75 13.40 7.51
C LEU A 39 1.02 12.32 6.73
N SER A 40 0.77 11.16 7.34
CA SER A 40 0.07 10.04 6.67
C SER A 40 -1.39 10.35 6.32
N THR A 41 -2.02 11.35 6.98
CA THR A 41 -3.38 11.79 6.67
C THR A 41 -3.46 12.76 5.50
N LEU A 42 -2.33 13.30 5.05
CA LEU A 42 -2.32 14.23 3.92
C LEU A 42 -2.72 13.51 2.62
N PRO A 43 -3.54 14.14 1.78
CA PRO A 43 -3.80 13.62 0.44
C PRO A 43 -2.46 13.47 -0.31
N TYR A 44 -2.27 12.34 -0.93
CA TYR A 44 -1.02 11.98 -1.64
C TYR A 44 0.20 11.65 -0.76
N ALA A 45 0.07 11.53 0.57
CA ALA A 45 1.16 11.12 1.47
C ALA A 45 1.74 9.74 1.11
N GLN A 46 0.92 8.88 0.52
CA GLN A 46 1.34 7.58 0.00
C GLN A 46 1.05 7.52 -1.50
N GLN A 47 2.09 7.51 -2.31
CA GLN A 47 2.00 7.34 -3.75
C GLN A 47 2.67 6.02 -4.13
N PHE A 48 1.89 5.13 -4.75
CA PHE A 48 2.42 3.89 -5.32
C PHE A 48 2.79 4.12 -6.79
N TRP A 49 4.08 4.17 -7.05
CA TRP A 49 4.61 4.35 -8.38
C TRP A 49 5.10 3.00 -8.92
N VAL A 50 4.52 2.58 -10.02
CA VAL A 50 5.00 1.41 -10.75
C VAL A 50 5.90 1.93 -11.87
N PHE A 51 7.19 1.64 -11.75
CA PHE A 51 8.17 2.01 -12.76
C PHE A 51 8.40 0.83 -13.71
N SER A 52 8.10 1.02 -14.98
CA SER A 52 8.61 0.12 -16.01
C SER A 52 10.12 0.38 -16.23
N PRO A 53 10.88 -0.59 -16.76
CA PRO A 53 12.28 -0.35 -17.11
C PRO A 53 12.46 0.89 -18.00
N LEU A 54 11.51 1.12 -18.91
CA LEU A 54 11.52 2.28 -19.81
C LEU A 54 11.34 3.61 -19.03
N THR A 55 10.41 3.66 -18.06
CA THR A 55 10.23 4.86 -17.23
C THR A 55 11.44 5.17 -16.37
N LEU A 56 12.16 4.14 -15.88
CA LEU A 56 13.42 4.33 -15.17
C LEU A 56 14.50 4.93 -16.05
N VAL A 57 14.59 4.51 -17.33
CA VAL A 57 15.53 5.11 -18.31
C VAL A 57 15.19 6.59 -18.52
N PHE A 58 13.92 6.93 -18.75
CA PHE A 58 13.50 8.33 -18.91
C PHE A 58 13.77 9.17 -17.66
N PHE A 59 13.54 8.61 -16.48
CA PHE A 59 13.86 9.27 -15.23
C PHE A 59 15.37 9.54 -15.09
N ALA A 60 16.21 8.55 -15.38
CA ALA A 60 17.68 8.69 -15.34
C ALA A 60 18.17 9.73 -16.34
N LEU A 61 17.63 9.76 -17.57
CA LEU A 61 17.94 10.77 -18.57
C LEU A 61 17.50 12.17 -18.13
N SER A 62 16.34 12.28 -17.48
CA SER A 62 15.87 13.54 -16.90
C SER A 62 16.83 14.08 -15.84
N VAL A 63 17.24 13.23 -14.90
CA VAL A 63 18.21 13.58 -13.85
C VAL A 63 19.55 13.99 -14.49
N LEU A 64 20.03 13.24 -15.48
CA LEU A 64 21.26 13.57 -16.20
C LEU A 64 21.16 14.95 -16.89
N ALA A 65 20.01 15.24 -17.56
CA ALA A 65 19.79 16.53 -18.22
C ALA A 65 19.78 17.70 -17.21
N LEU A 66 19.31 17.48 -15.97
CA LEU A 66 19.36 18.48 -14.90
C LEU A 66 20.78 18.74 -14.37
N LEU A 67 21.60 17.68 -14.31
CA LEU A 67 22.97 17.75 -13.81
C LEU A 67 23.97 18.34 -14.82
N LEU A 68 23.64 18.36 -16.11
CA LEU A 68 24.50 18.95 -17.14
C LEU A 68 24.68 20.47 -16.93
N PRO A 69 25.86 21.03 -17.26
CA PRO A 69 26.12 22.45 -17.19
C PRO A 69 25.15 23.27 -18.03
N LYS A 70 24.85 24.48 -17.56
CA LYS A 70 24.02 25.44 -18.31
C LYS A 70 24.61 25.68 -19.71
N GLY A 71 23.81 25.41 -20.76
CA GLY A 71 24.20 25.56 -22.16
C GLY A 71 24.41 24.25 -22.92
N VAL A 72 24.53 23.08 -22.25
CA VAL A 72 24.66 21.77 -22.92
C VAL A 72 23.29 21.20 -23.25
N ALA A 73 22.34 21.30 -22.33
CA ALA A 73 20.96 20.85 -22.56
C ALA A 73 19.97 21.86 -21.96
N PRO A 74 18.88 22.15 -22.68
CA PRO A 74 17.84 23.01 -22.13
C PRO A 74 17.07 22.26 -21.05
N ARG A 75 16.92 22.89 -19.87
CA ARG A 75 16.32 22.25 -18.67
C ARG A 75 14.87 21.83 -18.84
N TYR A 76 14.15 22.41 -19.81
CA TYR A 76 12.79 21.98 -20.13
C TYR A 76 12.75 20.53 -20.68
N LEU A 77 13.85 20.03 -21.31
CA LEU A 77 13.92 18.64 -21.73
C LEU A 77 13.83 17.66 -20.55
N ALA A 78 14.38 18.02 -19.40
CA ALA A 78 14.25 17.19 -18.20
C ALA A 78 12.79 17.06 -17.77
N VAL A 79 11.99 18.12 -17.88
CA VAL A 79 10.57 18.09 -17.56
C VAL A 79 9.80 17.22 -18.57
N ILE A 80 10.12 17.34 -19.87
CA ILE A 80 9.51 16.50 -20.91
C ILE A 80 9.84 15.04 -20.70
N LEU A 81 11.09 14.72 -20.32
CA LEU A 81 11.52 13.35 -20.02
C LEU A 81 10.84 12.74 -18.78
N LEU A 82 10.26 13.57 -17.90
CA LEU A 82 9.47 13.08 -16.77
C LEU A 82 8.02 12.70 -17.13
N LEU A 83 7.50 13.18 -18.27
CA LEU A 83 6.12 12.88 -18.67
C LEU A 83 5.79 11.38 -18.69
N PRO A 84 6.64 10.46 -19.21
CA PRO A 84 6.36 9.04 -19.20
C PRO A 84 6.24 8.42 -17.81
N VAL A 85 6.82 9.05 -16.79
CA VAL A 85 6.69 8.61 -15.39
C VAL A 85 5.25 8.74 -14.90
N TYR A 86 4.50 9.73 -15.38
CA TYR A 86 3.10 9.96 -15.07
C TYR A 86 2.15 9.15 -15.96
N CYS A 87 2.60 8.76 -17.15
CA CYS A 87 1.81 7.95 -18.08
C CYS A 87 1.96 6.47 -17.71
N ARG A 88 0.91 5.86 -17.16
CA ARG A 88 0.87 4.39 -16.98
C ARG A 88 0.76 3.74 -18.36
N LEU A 89 1.88 3.22 -18.87
CA LEU A 89 1.96 2.61 -20.21
C LEU A 89 1.49 1.16 -20.29
N GLU A 90 1.09 0.55 -19.18
CA GLU A 90 0.53 -0.80 -19.19
C GLU A 90 -0.96 -0.79 -19.56
N ALA A 91 -1.25 -0.61 -20.83
CA ALA A 91 -2.56 -0.96 -21.36
C ALA A 91 -2.68 -2.49 -21.36
N ARG A 92 -3.59 -3.02 -20.53
CA ARG A 92 -3.95 -4.44 -20.58
C ARG A 92 -4.63 -4.72 -21.91
N GLN A 93 -4.25 -5.82 -22.57
CA GLN A 93 -4.85 -6.21 -23.83
C GLN A 93 -6.30 -6.70 -23.60
N GLU A 94 -7.21 -6.31 -24.49
CA GLU A 94 -8.57 -6.86 -24.50
C GLU A 94 -8.54 -8.39 -24.62
N GLY A 95 -9.49 -9.05 -23.94
CA GLY A 95 -9.60 -10.50 -23.95
C GLY A 95 -8.57 -11.24 -23.09
N THR A 96 -7.69 -10.54 -22.39
CA THR A 96 -6.73 -11.19 -21.47
C THR A 96 -7.22 -11.15 -20.03
N LEU A 97 -7.02 -12.25 -19.31
CA LEU A 97 -7.22 -12.37 -17.86
C LEU A 97 -5.86 -12.53 -17.19
N ARG A 98 -5.53 -11.64 -16.28
CA ARG A 98 -4.40 -11.79 -15.37
C ARG A 98 -4.91 -12.35 -14.05
N LEU A 99 -4.38 -13.51 -13.67
CA LEU A 99 -4.61 -14.13 -12.38
C LEU A 99 -3.34 -13.98 -11.54
N SER A 100 -3.48 -13.43 -10.35
CA SER A 100 -2.37 -13.23 -9.42
C SER A 100 -2.71 -13.86 -8.08
N ILE A 101 -2.00 -14.90 -7.72
CA ILE A 101 -2.07 -15.51 -6.39
C ILE A 101 -1.18 -14.67 -5.48
N ILE A 102 -1.78 -14.09 -4.44
CA ILE A 102 -1.10 -13.20 -3.49
C ILE A 102 -0.63 -14.06 -2.32
N ASP A 103 0.67 -14.03 -2.03
CA ASP A 103 1.21 -14.70 -0.85
C ASP A 103 0.83 -13.92 0.41
N VAL A 104 -0.24 -14.34 1.06
CA VAL A 104 -0.77 -13.75 2.30
C VAL A 104 -0.29 -14.49 3.55
N GLY A 105 0.62 -15.46 3.40
CA GLY A 105 1.06 -16.38 4.43
C GLY A 105 0.04 -17.49 4.64
N GLN A 106 -0.77 -17.45 5.70
CA GLN A 106 -1.85 -18.40 5.91
C GLN A 106 -3.13 -17.91 5.20
N GLY A 107 -3.82 -18.83 4.52
CA GLY A 107 -5.07 -18.55 3.81
C GLY A 107 -4.89 -18.34 2.32
N LEU A 108 -5.92 -17.84 1.68
CA LEU A 108 -5.98 -17.62 0.25
C LEU A 108 -6.28 -16.17 -0.08
N SER A 109 -5.65 -15.66 -1.14
CA SER A 109 -6.08 -14.41 -1.78
C SER A 109 -5.68 -14.43 -3.25
N VAL A 110 -6.63 -14.22 -4.16
CA VAL A 110 -6.40 -14.25 -5.60
C VAL A 110 -7.00 -13.02 -6.26
N LEU A 111 -6.18 -12.26 -6.94
CA LEU A 111 -6.63 -11.12 -7.73
C LEU A 111 -6.82 -11.54 -9.19
N LEU A 112 -8.02 -11.35 -9.70
CA LEU A 112 -8.36 -11.52 -11.11
C LEU A 112 -8.56 -10.14 -11.73
N GLN A 113 -7.86 -9.90 -12.84
CA GLN A 113 -7.90 -8.62 -13.53
C GLN A 113 -8.08 -8.81 -15.03
N THR A 114 -9.06 -8.11 -15.59
CA THR A 114 -9.18 -7.89 -17.03
C THR A 114 -8.77 -6.46 -17.37
N GLN A 115 -8.99 -6.01 -18.60
CA GLN A 115 -8.74 -4.63 -18.99
C GLN A 115 -9.57 -3.63 -18.17
N HIS A 116 -10.81 -3.97 -17.85
CA HIS A 116 -11.79 -3.05 -17.25
C HIS A 116 -12.27 -3.47 -15.86
N HIS A 117 -12.03 -4.71 -15.45
CA HIS A 117 -12.56 -5.26 -14.21
C HIS A 117 -11.49 -5.86 -13.33
N SER A 118 -11.72 -5.76 -12.03
CA SER A 118 -10.87 -6.34 -10.99
C SER A 118 -11.74 -7.02 -9.93
N LEU A 119 -11.46 -8.29 -9.67
CA LEU A 119 -12.13 -9.09 -8.65
C LEU A 119 -11.07 -9.68 -7.72
N LEU A 120 -11.28 -9.54 -6.43
CA LEU A 120 -10.49 -10.20 -5.40
C LEU A 120 -11.27 -11.37 -4.84
N TYR A 121 -10.65 -12.54 -4.78
CA TYR A 121 -11.18 -13.76 -4.21
C TYR A 121 -10.42 -14.08 -2.93
N ASP A 122 -11.11 -14.05 -1.79
CA ASP A 122 -10.61 -14.21 -0.43
C ASP A 122 -9.56 -13.17 0.02
N THR A 123 -9.31 -13.10 1.33
CA THR A 123 -8.51 -12.01 1.92
C THR A 123 -7.46 -12.47 2.94
N GLY A 124 -7.17 -13.79 2.98
CA GLY A 124 -6.18 -14.34 3.92
C GLY A 124 -6.65 -14.34 5.37
N ALA A 125 -5.76 -14.76 6.27
CA ALA A 125 -6.10 -15.17 7.63
C ALA A 125 -6.22 -14.04 8.66
N ASN A 126 -5.72 -12.83 8.38
CA ASN A 126 -5.65 -11.79 9.40
C ASN A 126 -5.62 -10.38 8.81
N THR A 127 -5.84 -9.40 9.68
CA THR A 127 -5.83 -7.96 9.34
C THR A 127 -4.54 -7.52 8.64
N MET A 128 -3.38 -8.09 9.03
CA MET A 128 -2.10 -7.76 8.41
C MET A 128 -2.04 -8.19 6.94
N ALA A 129 -2.69 -9.31 6.57
CA ALA A 129 -2.81 -9.72 5.17
C ALA A 129 -3.54 -8.68 4.35
N GLY A 130 -4.67 -8.18 4.82
CA GLY A 130 -5.44 -7.12 4.16
C GLY A 130 -4.67 -5.81 4.06
N GLU A 131 -4.11 -5.34 5.18
CA GLU A 131 -3.48 -4.02 5.28
C GLU A 131 -2.10 -3.95 4.63
N ARG A 132 -1.22 -4.94 4.90
CA ARG A 132 0.20 -4.86 4.56
C ARG A 132 0.60 -5.64 3.32
N ILE A 133 -0.25 -6.55 2.84
CA ILE A 133 0.05 -7.38 1.68
C ILE A 133 -0.93 -7.08 0.55
N ILE A 134 -2.23 -7.31 0.76
CA ILE A 134 -3.23 -7.22 -0.30
C ILE A 134 -3.40 -5.77 -0.77
N THR A 135 -3.64 -4.82 0.14
CA THR A 135 -3.86 -3.42 -0.23
C THR A 135 -2.68 -2.81 -0.98
N PRO A 136 -1.41 -2.95 -0.54
CA PRO A 136 -0.26 -2.49 -1.31
C PRO A 136 -0.13 -3.19 -2.66
N TYR A 137 -0.39 -4.50 -2.73
CA TYR A 137 -0.36 -5.24 -3.98
C TYR A 137 -1.41 -4.76 -4.99
N LEU A 138 -2.65 -4.53 -4.53
CA LEU A 138 -3.72 -3.96 -5.36
C LEU A 138 -3.31 -2.60 -5.94
N ARG A 139 -2.81 -1.70 -5.09
CA ARG A 139 -2.34 -0.38 -5.51
C ARG A 139 -1.17 -0.47 -6.50
N TRP A 140 -0.21 -1.36 -6.22
CA TRP A 140 0.89 -1.65 -7.15
C TRP A 140 0.38 -2.17 -8.50
N SER A 141 -0.60 -3.07 -8.48
CA SER A 141 -1.26 -3.61 -9.68
C SER A 141 -2.16 -2.61 -10.40
N GLY A 142 -2.25 -1.36 -9.92
CA GLY A 142 -3.06 -0.30 -10.51
C GLY A 142 -4.54 -0.37 -10.16
N VAL A 143 -4.91 -1.16 -9.15
CA VAL A 143 -6.27 -1.29 -8.65
C VAL A 143 -6.48 -0.28 -7.51
N SER A 144 -7.22 0.79 -7.79
CA SER A 144 -7.66 1.76 -6.79
C SER A 144 -9.06 1.49 -6.25
N ARG A 145 -9.81 0.62 -6.93
CA ARG A 145 -11.17 0.19 -6.61
C ARG A 145 -11.34 -1.24 -7.09
N LEU A 146 -12.05 -2.07 -6.34
CA LEU A 146 -12.46 -3.41 -6.76
C LEU A 146 -13.89 -3.37 -7.30
N ASP A 147 -14.12 -4.01 -8.46
CA ASP A 147 -15.45 -4.24 -8.97
C ASP A 147 -16.17 -5.34 -8.19
N GLY A 148 -15.40 -6.33 -7.74
CA GLY A 148 -15.93 -7.42 -6.91
C GLY A 148 -14.97 -7.87 -5.80
N LEU A 149 -15.53 -8.22 -4.65
CA LEU A 149 -14.90 -9.02 -3.61
C LEU A 149 -15.71 -10.29 -3.44
N MET A 150 -15.10 -11.44 -3.59
CA MET A 150 -15.72 -12.72 -3.37
C MET A 150 -15.09 -13.41 -2.16
N ILE A 151 -15.92 -13.77 -1.19
CA ILE A 151 -15.52 -14.55 -0.02
C ILE A 151 -16.10 -15.95 -0.18
N SER A 152 -15.22 -16.95 -0.26
CA SER A 152 -15.61 -18.34 -0.50
C SER A 152 -16.42 -18.93 0.62
N HIS A 153 -15.96 -18.75 1.87
CA HIS A 153 -16.62 -19.22 3.08
C HIS A 153 -16.16 -18.42 4.31
N ASN A 154 -16.77 -18.67 5.46
CA ASN A 154 -16.61 -17.85 6.65
C ASN A 154 -15.43 -18.28 7.55
N ASP A 155 -14.42 -18.99 7.06
CA ASP A 155 -13.25 -19.31 7.85
C ASP A 155 -12.28 -18.14 7.92
N SER A 156 -11.57 -18.00 9.03
CA SER A 156 -10.70 -16.85 9.30
C SER A 156 -9.57 -16.69 8.28
N ASP A 157 -9.10 -17.78 7.69
CA ASP A 157 -8.04 -17.81 6.68
C ASP A 157 -8.50 -17.35 5.27
N HIS A 158 -9.79 -17.05 5.12
CA HIS A 158 -10.41 -16.49 3.92
C HIS A 158 -10.99 -15.09 4.13
N THR A 159 -11.42 -14.79 5.36
CA THR A 159 -12.09 -13.51 5.70
C THR A 159 -11.23 -12.54 6.49
N GLY A 160 -10.13 -13.00 7.10
CA GLY A 160 -9.40 -12.27 8.14
C GLY A 160 -8.81 -10.91 7.72
N GLY A 161 -8.50 -10.72 6.43
CA GLY A 161 -7.99 -9.45 5.91
C GLY A 161 -9.04 -8.48 5.41
N ALA A 162 -10.31 -8.89 5.38
CA ALA A 162 -11.34 -8.14 4.66
C ALA A 162 -11.68 -6.78 5.31
N ASP A 163 -11.74 -6.68 6.66
CA ASP A 163 -12.01 -5.40 7.34
C ASP A 163 -10.96 -4.33 7.00
N ALA A 164 -9.69 -4.72 7.04
CA ALA A 164 -8.59 -3.83 6.71
C ALA A 164 -8.60 -3.40 5.25
N LEU A 165 -8.99 -4.32 4.35
CA LEU A 165 -9.15 -4.05 2.93
C LEU A 165 -10.30 -3.07 2.68
N LEU A 166 -11.49 -3.32 3.27
CA LEU A 166 -12.69 -2.50 3.13
C LEU A 166 -12.49 -1.06 3.63
N ALA A 167 -11.64 -0.88 4.65
CA ALA A 167 -11.28 0.45 5.15
C ALA A 167 -10.44 1.28 4.17
N GLN A 168 -9.75 0.61 3.21
CA GLN A 168 -8.76 1.26 2.36
C GLN A 168 -9.06 1.23 0.86
N ILE A 169 -9.84 0.25 0.40
CA ILE A 169 -10.16 0.03 -1.02
C ILE A 169 -11.68 0.02 -1.19
N PRO A 170 -12.25 0.93 -1.98
CA PRO A 170 -13.67 0.90 -2.33
C PRO A 170 -14.01 -0.36 -3.11
N ILE A 171 -15.14 -1.00 -2.77
CA ILE A 171 -15.65 -2.21 -3.40
C ILE A 171 -17.06 -1.95 -3.93
N GLN A 172 -17.33 -2.31 -5.18
CA GLN A 172 -18.66 -2.12 -5.79
C GLN A 172 -19.63 -3.23 -5.40
N GLN A 173 -19.20 -4.48 -5.50
CA GLN A 173 -20.02 -5.65 -5.23
C GLN A 173 -19.29 -6.61 -4.29
N ALA A 174 -20.02 -7.20 -3.36
CA ALA A 174 -19.51 -8.25 -2.50
C ALA A 174 -20.36 -9.51 -2.67
N PHE A 175 -19.68 -10.63 -2.92
CA PHE A 175 -20.23 -11.96 -3.09
C PHE A 175 -19.77 -12.83 -1.92
N TYR A 176 -20.69 -13.44 -1.19
CA TYR A 176 -20.37 -14.29 -0.05
C TYR A 176 -21.47 -15.29 0.22
N SER A 177 -21.12 -16.44 0.77
CA SER A 177 -22.09 -17.44 1.26
C SER A 177 -22.51 -17.15 2.70
N ALA A 178 -21.57 -16.75 3.54
CA ALA A 178 -21.78 -16.31 4.91
C ALA A 178 -20.71 -15.27 5.26
N LEU A 179 -21.07 -14.22 5.98
CA LEU A 179 -20.12 -13.26 6.57
C LEU A 179 -19.96 -13.54 8.06
N PRO A 180 -18.80 -13.25 8.65
CA PRO A 180 -18.61 -13.30 10.09
C PRO A 180 -19.64 -12.45 10.82
N GLU A 181 -20.03 -12.86 12.04
CA GLU A 181 -20.91 -12.05 12.90
C GLU A 181 -20.29 -10.68 13.16
N GLY A 182 -21.08 -9.62 12.99
CA GLY A 182 -20.62 -8.23 13.16
C GLY A 182 -20.00 -7.60 11.93
N TYR A 183 -19.92 -8.29 10.81
CA TYR A 183 -19.38 -7.76 9.57
C TYR A 183 -20.34 -6.78 8.91
N THR A 184 -19.91 -5.55 8.65
CA THR A 184 -20.71 -4.54 7.97
C THR A 184 -20.02 -4.09 6.68
N LEU A 185 -20.63 -4.40 5.56
CA LEU A 185 -20.18 -3.88 4.27
C LEU A 185 -20.52 -2.38 4.15
N PRO A 186 -19.71 -1.60 3.42
CA PRO A 186 -20.01 -0.21 3.15
C PRO A 186 -21.39 -0.04 2.49
N LYS A 187 -22.14 1.02 2.87
CA LYS A 187 -23.51 1.28 2.40
C LYS A 187 -23.67 1.33 0.89
N ASN A 188 -22.60 1.60 0.15
CA ASN A 188 -22.60 1.70 -1.31
C ASN A 188 -22.16 0.40 -2.01
N THR A 189 -21.98 -0.69 -1.27
CA THR A 189 -21.61 -1.99 -1.83
C THR A 189 -22.87 -2.81 -2.08
N SER A 190 -23.12 -3.22 -3.32
CA SER A 190 -24.19 -4.18 -3.61
C SER A 190 -23.78 -5.56 -3.10
N GLN A 191 -24.71 -6.26 -2.46
CA GLN A 191 -24.48 -7.54 -1.81
C GLN A 191 -25.19 -8.64 -2.57
N GLN A 192 -24.50 -9.73 -2.81
CA GLN A 192 -25.08 -10.91 -3.41
C GLN A 192 -24.71 -12.15 -2.58
N ILE A 193 -25.73 -12.80 -2.00
CA ILE A 193 -25.53 -14.02 -1.24
C ILE A 193 -25.47 -15.18 -2.24
N CYS A 194 -24.36 -15.90 -2.24
CA CYS A 194 -24.22 -17.13 -3.01
C CYS A 194 -24.93 -18.25 -2.25
N GLN A 195 -26.04 -18.74 -2.74
CA GLN A 195 -26.70 -19.93 -2.22
C GLN A 195 -26.03 -21.17 -2.84
N ALA A 196 -25.61 -22.11 -2.00
CA ALA A 196 -25.08 -23.40 -2.43
C ALA A 196 -26.21 -24.33 -2.87
#